data_b40309e0fec7546eb1a02c9d0b6f1741
#
_entry.id   b40309e0fec7546eb1a02c9d0b6f1741
#
_cell.length_a   1.000
_cell.length_b   1.000
_cell.length_c   1.000
_cell.angle_alpha   90.00
_cell.angle_beta   90.00
_cell.angle_gamma   90.00
#
_symmetry.space_group_name_H-M   'P 1'
#
loop_
_entity.id
_entity.type
_entity.pdbx_description
1 polymer ?
#
loop_
_entity_poly.entity_id
_entity_poly.type
_entity_poly.pdbx_seq_one_letter_code
_entity_poly.pdbx_strand_id
1 'polypeptide(L)'
;MTLRIQCLTIDCHDLDLVATFWAEALGWRLTFADDVEICLEPPQGELGDGLLPDLGFIKVPDEKTMKTRAPLDLRPGAGDTQEAEVARLEALGATRADIGQGETRWTVMADPEGNEFCVLQPLEPEQQAEVDA
;
A
#
# COMPACT_ATOMS: atom_id res chain seq x y z
N MET A 1 -11.42 27.41 5.60
CA MET A 1 -11.55 26.05 6.13
C MET A 1 -10.99 25.08 5.13
N THR A 2 -10.35 24.05 5.60
CA THR A 2 -9.72 23.04 4.75
C THR A 2 -10.25 21.65 5.10
N LEU A 3 -10.24 20.77 4.10
CA LEU A 3 -10.52 19.34 4.30
C LEU A 3 -9.21 18.62 4.61
N ARG A 4 -9.35 17.48 5.26
CA ARG A 4 -8.21 16.61 5.58
C ARG A 4 -8.57 15.20 5.12
N ILE A 5 -7.61 14.50 4.52
CA ILE A 5 -7.83 13.09 4.16
C ILE A 5 -7.70 12.26 5.42
N GLN A 6 -8.81 11.72 5.90
CA GLN A 6 -8.83 10.89 7.10
C GLN A 6 -8.42 9.45 6.79
N CYS A 7 -8.92 8.91 5.69
CA CYS A 7 -8.73 7.50 5.36
C CYS A 7 -8.76 7.31 3.85
N LEU A 8 -7.89 6.46 3.34
CA LEU A 8 -8.01 5.87 2.02
C LEU A 8 -8.65 4.50 2.21
N THR A 9 -9.83 4.29 1.63
CA THR A 9 -10.57 3.06 1.80
C THR A 9 -10.54 2.23 0.52
N ILE A 10 -10.21 0.95 0.66
CA ILE A 10 -10.17 -0.03 -0.43
C ILE A 10 -11.29 -1.03 -0.20
N ASP A 11 -12.16 -1.21 -1.18
CA ASP A 11 -13.20 -2.23 -1.16
C ASP A 11 -12.57 -3.62 -1.37
N CYS A 12 -13.08 -4.64 -0.69
CA CYS A 12 -12.55 -5.99 -0.78
C CYS A 12 -13.62 -7.04 -0.49
N HIS A 13 -13.31 -8.30 -0.75
CA HIS A 13 -14.14 -9.44 -0.38
C HIS A 13 -13.67 -10.11 0.90
N ASP A 14 -12.38 -10.32 1.03
CA ASP A 14 -11.77 -10.98 2.19
C ASP A 14 -10.96 -9.97 2.99
N LEU A 15 -11.57 -9.43 4.04
CA LEU A 15 -10.96 -8.41 4.90
C LEU A 15 -9.62 -8.87 5.46
N ASP A 16 -9.58 -10.08 6.02
CA ASP A 16 -8.37 -10.57 6.69
C ASP A 16 -7.22 -10.77 5.71
N LEU A 17 -7.51 -11.32 4.54
CA LEU A 17 -6.50 -11.54 3.50
C LEU A 17 -5.85 -10.23 3.06
N VAL A 18 -6.66 -9.24 2.71
CA VAL A 18 -6.17 -7.96 2.17
C VAL A 18 -5.52 -7.11 3.25
N ALA A 19 -6.16 -7.00 4.42
CA ALA A 19 -5.62 -6.21 5.51
C ALA A 19 -4.32 -6.78 6.06
N THR A 20 -4.19 -8.10 6.16
CA THR A 20 -2.94 -8.73 6.60
C THR A 20 -1.81 -8.46 5.62
N PHE A 21 -2.09 -8.57 4.32
CA PHE A 21 -1.10 -8.24 3.29
C PHE A 21 -0.58 -6.81 3.48
N TRP A 22 -1.50 -5.84 3.54
CA TRP A 22 -1.12 -4.42 3.60
C TRP A 22 -0.47 -4.05 4.93
N ALA A 23 -0.92 -4.64 6.05
CA ALA A 23 -0.30 -4.43 7.35
C ALA A 23 1.17 -4.87 7.33
N GLU A 24 1.46 -6.04 6.76
CA GLU A 24 2.83 -6.54 6.66
C GLU A 24 3.64 -5.79 5.60
N ALA A 25 3.04 -5.47 4.46
CA ALA A 25 3.71 -4.73 3.40
C ALA A 25 4.20 -3.36 3.87
N LEU A 26 3.36 -2.63 4.60
CA LEU A 26 3.66 -1.27 5.08
C LEU A 26 4.31 -1.25 6.46
N GLY A 27 4.23 -2.33 7.23
CA GLY A 27 4.62 -2.33 8.64
C GLY A 27 3.68 -1.50 9.50
N TRP A 28 2.42 -1.38 9.10
CA TRP A 28 1.42 -0.60 9.80
C TRP A 28 0.65 -1.45 10.81
N ARG A 29 0.13 -0.81 11.85
CA ARG A 29 -0.61 -1.47 12.93
C ARG A 29 -2.10 -1.49 12.63
N LEU A 30 -2.76 -2.57 13.03
CA LEU A 30 -4.22 -2.67 12.97
C LEU A 30 -4.80 -1.93 14.17
N THR A 31 -5.66 -0.93 13.92
CA THR A 31 -6.24 -0.09 14.98
C THR A 31 -7.73 -0.26 15.13
N PHE A 32 -8.40 -0.86 14.16
CA PHE A 32 -9.83 -1.18 14.23
C PHE A 32 -10.14 -2.40 13.37
N ALA A 33 -11.03 -3.27 13.85
CA ALA A 33 -11.52 -4.40 13.08
C ALA A 33 -12.90 -4.83 13.56
N ASP A 34 -13.82 -5.04 12.60
CA ASP A 34 -15.09 -5.71 12.83
C ASP A 34 -15.41 -6.59 11.61
N ASP A 35 -16.66 -7.04 11.48
CA ASP A 35 -17.06 -7.94 10.38
C ASP A 35 -17.12 -7.26 9.01
N VAL A 36 -17.05 -5.95 8.95
CA VAL A 36 -17.26 -5.15 7.74
C VAL A 36 -16.05 -4.31 7.38
N GLU A 37 -15.27 -3.89 8.38
CA GLU A 37 -14.19 -2.90 8.19
C GLU A 37 -12.95 -3.25 9.00
N ILE A 38 -11.79 -2.99 8.41
CA ILE A 38 -10.49 -3.01 9.11
C ILE A 38 -9.75 -1.72 8.78
N CYS A 39 -9.12 -1.12 9.78
CA CYS A 39 -8.29 0.07 9.62
C CYS A 39 -6.86 -0.17 10.07
N LEU A 40 -5.92 0.36 9.28
CA LEU A 40 -4.48 0.35 9.58
C LEU A 40 -3.99 1.78 9.73
N GLU A 41 -3.04 1.96 10.64
CA GLU A 41 -2.36 3.24 10.86
C GLU A 41 -0.84 3.04 10.90
N PRO A 42 -0.05 4.09 10.59
CA PRO A 42 1.40 4.01 10.73
C PRO A 42 1.82 3.59 12.14
N PRO A 43 3.05 3.06 12.31
CA PRO A 43 3.56 2.72 13.64
C PRO A 43 3.53 3.92 14.58
N GLN A 44 3.10 3.68 15.81
CA GLN A 44 2.99 4.73 16.81
C GLN A 44 4.35 5.35 17.11
N GLY A 45 4.40 6.67 17.08
CA GLY A 45 5.62 7.43 17.38
C GLY A 45 6.62 7.52 16.24
N GLU A 46 6.35 6.85 15.09
CA GLU A 46 7.21 6.93 13.92
C GLU A 46 6.77 8.02 12.95
N LEU A 47 7.60 8.28 11.94
CA LEU A 47 7.28 9.25 10.91
C LEU A 47 5.97 8.84 10.21
N GLY A 48 5.06 9.78 10.12
CA GLY A 48 3.74 9.53 9.53
C GLY A 48 2.62 9.32 10.55
N ASP A 49 2.95 8.94 11.79
CA ASP A 49 1.95 8.80 12.84
C ASP A 49 1.25 10.13 13.09
N GLY A 50 -0.08 10.14 12.94
CA GLY A 50 -0.89 11.35 13.04
C GLY A 50 -0.79 12.30 11.84
N LEU A 51 0.04 11.99 10.83
CA LEU A 51 0.22 12.82 9.64
C LEU A 51 -0.35 12.18 8.39
N LEU A 52 -0.10 10.88 8.18
CA LEU A 52 -0.62 10.16 7.04
C LEU A 52 -2.06 9.73 7.29
N PRO A 53 -2.90 9.66 6.24
CA PRO A 53 -4.24 9.10 6.39
C PRO A 53 -4.17 7.63 6.76
N ASP A 54 -5.22 7.13 7.40
CA ASP A 54 -5.39 5.71 7.66
C ASP A 54 -5.58 4.96 6.35
N LEU A 55 -5.27 3.67 6.35
CA LEU A 55 -5.63 2.78 5.25
C LEU A 55 -6.73 1.84 5.75
N GLY A 56 -7.90 1.96 5.13
CA GLY A 56 -9.07 1.18 5.51
C GLY A 56 -9.48 0.16 4.46
N PHE A 57 -10.14 -0.90 4.90
CA PHE A 57 -10.69 -1.93 4.03
C PHE A 57 -12.12 -2.17 4.42
N ILE A 58 -13.01 -2.17 3.41
CA ILE A 58 -14.44 -2.42 3.64
C ILE A 58 -14.88 -3.61 2.79
N LYS A 59 -15.55 -4.54 3.45
CA LYS A 59 -16.10 -5.72 2.79
C LYS A 59 -17.31 -5.33 1.95
N VAL A 60 -17.25 -5.62 0.65
CA VAL A 60 -18.32 -5.34 -0.30
C VAL A 60 -18.65 -6.59 -1.11
N PRO A 61 -19.90 -6.71 -1.64
CA PRO A 61 -20.26 -7.83 -2.53
C PRO A 61 -19.79 -7.66 -3.97
N ASP A 62 -19.39 -6.44 -4.35
CA ASP A 62 -19.05 -6.12 -5.73
C ASP A 62 -17.74 -6.77 -6.16
N GLU A 63 -17.71 -7.25 -7.41
CA GLU A 63 -16.48 -7.76 -8.03
C GLU A 63 -15.66 -6.61 -8.61
N LYS A 64 -14.34 -6.75 -8.57
CA LYS A 64 -13.45 -5.83 -9.25
C LYS A 64 -13.44 -6.15 -10.74
N THR A 65 -13.97 -5.23 -11.56
CA THR A 65 -14.13 -5.45 -13.01
C THR A 65 -13.21 -4.58 -13.86
N MET A 66 -12.49 -3.64 -13.29
CA MET A 66 -11.57 -2.76 -14.00
C MET A 66 -10.34 -2.47 -13.17
N LYS A 67 -9.32 -1.90 -13.82
CA LYS A 67 -8.09 -1.46 -13.15
C LYS A 67 -8.42 -0.44 -12.04
N THR A 68 -7.69 -0.54 -10.94
CA THR A 68 -7.74 0.46 -9.86
C THR A 68 -7.47 1.86 -10.41
N ARG A 69 -8.35 2.81 -10.11
CA ARG A 69 -8.26 4.17 -10.65
C ARG A 69 -7.37 5.09 -9.81
N ALA A 70 -7.04 4.71 -8.59
CA ALA A 70 -6.17 5.46 -7.68
C ALA A 70 -5.13 4.51 -7.09
N PRO A 71 -4.22 3.97 -7.90
CA PRO A 71 -3.22 3.03 -7.40
C PRO A 71 -2.23 3.73 -6.48
N LEU A 72 -1.83 3.04 -5.42
CA LEU A 72 -0.78 3.54 -4.54
C LEU A 72 0.58 3.38 -5.22
N ASP A 73 1.43 4.37 -5.05
CA ASP A 73 2.84 4.28 -5.39
C ASP A 73 3.63 4.11 -4.09
N LEU A 74 4.38 3.03 -3.99
CA LEU A 74 5.16 2.70 -2.80
C LEU A 74 6.65 2.91 -3.08
N ARG A 75 7.34 3.50 -2.13
CA ARG A 75 8.77 3.78 -2.24
C ARG A 75 9.53 2.90 -1.25
N PRO A 76 10.56 2.15 -1.69
CA PRO A 76 11.41 1.42 -0.75
C PRO A 76 12.05 2.36 0.27
N GLY A 77 12.23 1.87 1.49
CA GLY A 77 12.91 2.62 2.53
C GLY A 77 14.39 2.80 2.26
N ALA A 78 15.03 3.61 3.10
CA ALA A 78 16.47 3.88 2.99
C ALA A 78 17.28 2.58 3.07
N GLY A 79 18.16 2.36 2.11
CA GLY A 79 19.00 1.16 2.04
C GLY A 79 18.34 -0.05 1.39
N ASP A 80 17.04 0.00 1.11
CA ASP A 80 16.33 -1.08 0.43
C ASP A 80 16.38 -0.91 -1.09
N THR A 81 16.13 -1.99 -1.82
CA THR A 81 16.08 -1.96 -3.28
C THR A 81 14.69 -2.31 -3.78
N GLN A 82 14.36 -1.86 -4.99
CA GLN A 82 13.10 -2.22 -5.62
C GLN A 82 12.96 -3.74 -5.75
N GLU A 83 14.01 -4.42 -6.21
CA GLU A 83 14.01 -5.86 -6.45
C GLU A 83 13.74 -6.64 -5.15
N ALA A 84 14.38 -6.25 -4.05
CA ALA A 84 14.20 -6.90 -2.76
C ALA A 84 12.77 -6.69 -2.24
N GLU A 85 12.23 -5.48 -2.38
CA GLU A 85 10.87 -5.18 -1.95
C GLU A 85 9.84 -5.91 -2.80
N VAL A 86 10.01 -5.98 -4.11
CA VAL A 86 9.13 -6.76 -4.98
C VAL A 86 9.12 -8.23 -4.57
N ALA A 87 10.29 -8.81 -4.32
CA ALA A 87 10.38 -10.22 -3.86
C ALA A 87 9.70 -10.41 -2.51
N ARG A 88 9.85 -9.48 -1.58
CA ARG A 88 9.19 -9.54 -0.28
C ARG A 88 7.67 -9.50 -0.42
N LEU A 89 7.16 -8.60 -1.26
CA LEU A 89 5.73 -8.46 -1.50
C LEU A 89 5.14 -9.70 -2.20
N GLU A 90 5.89 -10.30 -3.12
CA GLU A 90 5.48 -11.57 -3.74
C GLU A 90 5.37 -12.68 -2.70
N ALA A 91 6.30 -12.75 -1.75
CA ALA A 91 6.24 -13.71 -0.64
C ALA A 91 5.05 -13.48 0.28
N LEU A 92 4.54 -12.25 0.39
CA LEU A 92 3.35 -11.90 1.15
C LEU A 92 2.03 -12.17 0.40
N GLY A 93 2.09 -12.46 -0.89
CA GLY A 93 0.91 -12.79 -1.69
C GLY A 93 0.61 -11.85 -2.86
N ALA A 94 1.43 -10.85 -3.11
CA ALA A 94 1.28 -10.00 -4.29
C ALA A 94 1.77 -10.70 -5.55
N THR A 95 1.29 -10.23 -6.70
CA THR A 95 1.74 -10.70 -8.01
C THR A 95 2.15 -9.51 -8.87
N ARG A 96 3.03 -9.75 -9.85
CA ARG A 96 3.31 -8.74 -10.86
C ARG A 96 2.11 -8.60 -11.78
N ALA A 97 1.80 -7.38 -12.20
CA ALA A 97 0.65 -7.10 -13.06
C ALA A 97 1.09 -6.39 -14.34
N ASP A 98 0.46 -6.78 -15.45
CA ASP A 98 0.62 -6.11 -16.74
C ASP A 98 -0.66 -5.31 -17.01
N ILE A 99 -0.52 -3.99 -17.03
CA ILE A 99 -1.61 -3.05 -17.33
C ILE A 99 -1.35 -2.31 -18.65
N GLY A 100 -0.44 -2.86 -19.49
CA GLY A 100 -0.04 -2.25 -20.75
C GLY A 100 1.07 -1.21 -20.61
N GLN A 101 1.75 -1.15 -19.44
CA GLN A 101 2.78 -0.13 -19.17
C GLN A 101 4.08 -0.32 -19.95
N GLY A 102 4.34 -1.53 -20.49
CA GLY A 102 5.62 -1.84 -21.15
C GLY A 102 6.78 -1.80 -20.16
N GLU A 103 7.95 -1.36 -20.65
CA GLU A 103 9.12 -1.18 -19.78
C GLU A 103 9.02 0.14 -19.04
N THR A 104 9.16 0.09 -17.71
CA THR A 104 9.08 1.25 -16.83
C THR A 104 10.09 1.14 -15.70
N ARG A 105 10.38 2.27 -15.04
CA ARG A 105 11.26 2.29 -13.85
C ARG A 105 10.55 1.80 -12.60
N TRP A 106 9.23 1.79 -12.60
CA TRP A 106 8.42 1.25 -11.51
C TRP A 106 7.92 -0.15 -11.86
N THR A 107 7.61 -0.94 -10.85
CA THR A 107 7.04 -2.28 -11.03
C THR A 107 5.57 -2.24 -10.65
N VAL A 108 4.69 -2.63 -11.56
CA VAL A 108 3.26 -2.74 -11.27
C VAL A 108 2.99 -4.11 -10.66
N MET A 109 2.29 -4.11 -9.53
CA MET A 109 1.90 -5.31 -8.81
C MET A 109 0.41 -5.29 -8.50
N ALA A 110 -0.11 -6.42 -8.06
CA ALA A 110 -1.47 -6.55 -7.55
C ALA A 110 -1.42 -7.19 -6.16
N ASP A 111 -2.27 -6.70 -5.27
CA ASP A 111 -2.43 -7.30 -3.95
C ASP A 111 -3.18 -8.65 -4.06
N PRO A 112 -3.40 -9.40 -2.96
CA PRO A 112 -4.05 -10.71 -3.05
C PRO A 112 -5.46 -10.72 -3.64
N GLU A 113 -6.13 -9.57 -3.71
CA GLU A 113 -7.44 -9.45 -4.36
C GLU A 113 -7.39 -8.75 -5.72
N GLY A 114 -6.19 -8.51 -6.24
CA GLY A 114 -6.03 -7.95 -7.57
C GLY A 114 -6.02 -6.42 -7.64
N ASN A 115 -5.94 -5.73 -6.52
CA ASN A 115 -5.82 -4.26 -6.52
C ASN A 115 -4.41 -3.86 -6.95
N GLU A 116 -4.29 -3.12 -8.04
CA GLU A 116 -3.00 -2.73 -8.60
C GLU A 116 -2.36 -1.63 -7.77
N PHE A 117 -1.05 -1.72 -7.62
CA PHE A 117 -0.20 -0.70 -7.00
C PHE A 117 1.18 -0.74 -7.66
N CYS A 118 2.01 0.25 -7.38
CA CYS A 118 3.34 0.34 -7.98
C CYS A 118 4.42 0.38 -6.91
N VAL A 119 5.54 -0.28 -7.19
CA VAL A 119 6.76 -0.17 -6.40
C VAL A 119 7.74 0.67 -7.20
N LEU A 120 8.11 1.82 -6.64
CA LEU A 120 9.01 2.78 -7.27
C LEU A 120 10.47 2.41 -7.00
N GLN A 121 11.40 3.12 -7.65
CA GLN A 121 12.80 3.08 -7.25
C GLN A 121 12.97 3.77 -5.90
N PRO A 122 13.99 3.39 -5.09
CA PRO A 122 14.28 4.13 -3.87
C PRO A 122 14.65 5.58 -4.18
N LEU A 123 14.48 6.45 -3.19
CA LEU A 123 14.93 7.82 -3.30
C LEU A 123 16.45 7.86 -3.46
N GLU A 124 16.94 8.83 -4.22
CA GLU A 124 18.37 9.11 -4.25
C GLU A 124 18.82 9.57 -2.85
N PRO A 125 20.10 9.34 -2.47
CA PRO A 125 20.58 9.68 -1.12
C PRO A 125 20.28 11.11 -0.68
N GLU A 126 20.37 12.06 -1.59
CA GLU A 126 20.07 13.48 -1.31
C GLU A 126 18.59 13.69 -1.00
N GLN A 127 17.70 13.06 -1.75
CA GLN A 127 16.26 13.12 -1.53
C GLN A 127 15.87 12.42 -0.23
N GLN A 128 16.52 11.30 0.10
CA GLN A 128 16.28 10.58 1.34
C GLN A 128 16.66 11.44 2.55
N ALA A 129 17.76 12.16 2.47
CA ALA A 129 18.22 13.06 3.54
C ALA A 129 17.20 14.18 3.80
N GLU A 130 16.54 14.69 2.77
CA GLU A 130 15.48 15.72 2.92
C GLU A 130 14.25 15.17 3.65
N VAL A 131 13.88 13.93 3.38
CA VAL A 131 12.73 13.27 4.04
C VAL A 131 13.03 13.00 5.50
N ASP A 132 14.26 12.62 5.82
CA ASP A 132 14.69 12.24 7.18
C ASP A 132 15.04 13.45 8.06
N ALA A 133 15.08 14.62 7.49
CA ALA A 133 15.48 15.85 8.19
C ALA A 133 14.43 16.34 9.22
#